data_c0f72eae7a5c189590ab28cb9a301d7c
#
_entry.id   c0f72eae7a5c189590ab28cb9a301d7c
#
_cell.length_a   1.000
_cell.length_b   1.000
_cell.length_c   1.000
_cell.angle_alpha   90.00
_cell.angle_beta   90.00
_cell.angle_gamma   90.00
#
_symmetry.space_group_name_H-M   'P 1'
#
loop_
_entity.id
_entity.type
_entity.pdbx_description
1 polymer ?
#
loop_
_entity_poly.entity_id
_entity_poly.type
_entity_poly.pdbx_seq_one_letter_code
_entity_poly.pdbx_strand_id
1 'polypeptide(L)'
;MLELLIGLVITIAVGYFIVKGYKAAGVLLTAGLALLLITGLIGHTVLPAKVASTGNMVTDALEFVKYMLQYRGGGLGMQIMLLCGFASYMTHIGANNVVVKQFSKPLAAIKSPYVLLVAAYIVACLMSLAVSSATGLGVLLMATLFPMMTAMGISRPAAVAVCASPAAIILSPTSGDVVIAAEKSGMSLDVFAVQTVLPVSICAIIVMAAAAFFWNKYLDKKENTPMEKVDVSDIETTAPAIYAALPFLPIIGVFLFNGRTIPGLSLDIYTIVAVSYTHLTLPTTRYV
;
A
#
# COMPACT_ATOMS: atom_id res chain seq x y z
N MET A 1 32.59 -0.19 9.37
CA MET A 1 33.08 0.59 8.20
C MET A 1 33.13 -0.27 6.93
N LEU A 2 33.79 -1.43 6.97
CA LEU A 2 33.86 -2.34 5.80
C LEU A 2 32.49 -2.80 5.31
N GLU A 3 31.59 -3.16 6.22
CA GLU A 3 30.22 -3.62 5.92
C GLU A 3 29.38 -2.55 5.22
N LEU A 4 29.47 -1.29 5.67
CA LEU A 4 28.79 -0.17 5.01
C LEU A 4 29.32 0.06 3.59
N LEU A 5 30.63 -0.11 3.39
CA LEU A 5 31.25 0.06 2.09
C LEU A 5 30.84 -1.05 1.12
N ILE A 6 30.78 -2.30 1.60
CA ILE A 6 30.26 -3.44 0.82
C ILE A 6 28.79 -3.21 0.44
N GLY A 7 27.97 -2.81 1.40
CA GLY A 7 26.55 -2.51 1.15
C GLY A 7 26.37 -1.40 0.13
N LEU A 8 27.17 -0.34 0.22
CA LEU A 8 27.14 0.78 -0.74
C LEU A 8 27.52 0.31 -2.16
N VAL A 9 28.62 -0.44 -2.30
CA VAL A 9 29.08 -0.94 -3.59
C VAL A 9 28.00 -1.82 -4.25
N ILE A 10 27.42 -2.74 -3.49
CA ILE A 10 26.36 -3.61 -4.01
C ILE A 10 25.11 -2.81 -4.37
N THR A 11 24.73 -1.80 -3.57
CA THR A 11 23.60 -0.94 -3.89
C THR A 11 23.81 -0.16 -5.19
N ILE A 12 25.00 0.38 -5.41
CA ILE A 12 25.36 1.06 -6.66
C ILE A 12 25.33 0.08 -7.85
N ALA A 13 25.87 -1.13 -7.67
CA ALA A 13 25.84 -2.15 -8.71
C ALA A 13 24.41 -2.57 -9.08
N VAL A 14 23.55 -2.78 -8.09
CA VAL A 14 22.12 -3.08 -8.28
C VAL A 14 21.44 -1.95 -9.06
N GLY A 15 21.65 -0.70 -8.64
CA GLY A 15 21.11 0.47 -9.33
C GLY A 15 21.56 0.53 -10.79
N TYR A 16 22.85 0.31 -11.06
CA TYR A 16 23.40 0.28 -12.41
C TYR A 16 22.74 -0.78 -13.30
N PHE A 17 22.60 -2.02 -12.81
CA PHE A 17 21.98 -3.10 -13.60
C PHE A 17 20.49 -2.86 -13.85
N ILE A 18 19.75 -2.31 -12.87
CA ILE A 18 18.32 -1.98 -13.03
C ILE A 18 18.14 -0.87 -14.07
N VAL A 19 18.96 0.19 -14.01
CA VAL A 19 18.91 1.29 -15.00
C VAL A 19 19.29 0.79 -16.41
N LYS A 20 20.14 -0.21 -16.49
CA LYS A 20 20.53 -0.86 -17.77
C LYS A 20 19.43 -1.76 -18.36
N GLY A 21 18.29 -1.92 -17.67
CA GLY A 21 17.13 -2.66 -18.17
C GLY A 21 17.08 -4.14 -17.77
N TYR A 22 17.95 -4.60 -16.87
CA TYR A 22 17.85 -5.97 -16.34
C TYR A 22 16.62 -6.12 -15.43
N LYS A 23 16.05 -7.33 -15.38
CA LYS A 23 14.88 -7.63 -14.54
C LYS A 23 15.23 -7.40 -13.06
N ALA A 24 14.60 -6.41 -12.42
CA ALA A 24 14.89 -6.00 -11.05
C ALA A 24 14.86 -7.16 -10.05
N ALA A 25 13.86 -8.06 -10.17
CA ALA A 25 13.74 -9.21 -9.27
C ALA A 25 14.98 -10.15 -9.32
N GLY A 26 15.51 -10.42 -10.50
CA GLY A 26 16.73 -11.23 -10.67
C GLY A 26 17.97 -10.54 -10.11
N VAL A 27 18.12 -9.24 -10.40
CA VAL A 27 19.26 -8.43 -9.89
C VAL A 27 19.24 -8.35 -8.37
N LEU A 28 18.08 -8.10 -7.78
CA LEU A 28 17.92 -8.03 -6.32
C LEU A 28 18.16 -9.39 -5.64
N LEU A 29 17.67 -10.48 -6.22
CA LEU A 29 17.88 -11.83 -5.68
C LEU A 29 19.37 -12.21 -5.71
N THR A 30 20.05 -11.99 -6.83
CA THR A 30 21.50 -12.30 -6.96
C THR A 30 22.35 -11.43 -6.05
N ALA A 31 22.05 -10.14 -5.94
CA ALA A 31 22.73 -9.22 -5.04
C ALA A 31 22.49 -9.59 -3.56
N GLY A 32 21.26 -9.96 -3.21
CA GLY A 32 20.92 -10.44 -1.87
C GLY A 32 21.67 -11.71 -1.49
N LEU A 33 21.73 -12.71 -2.40
CA LEU A 33 22.52 -13.92 -2.17
C LEU A 33 24.01 -13.63 -2.03
N ALA A 34 24.56 -12.74 -2.87
CA ALA A 34 25.95 -12.32 -2.76
C ALA A 34 26.24 -11.65 -1.41
N LEU A 35 25.36 -10.77 -0.92
CA LEU A 35 25.47 -10.16 0.41
C LEU A 35 25.43 -11.20 1.52
N LEU A 36 24.53 -12.18 1.48
CA LEU A 36 24.44 -13.25 2.48
C LEU A 36 25.74 -14.06 2.52
N LEU A 37 26.29 -14.43 1.37
CA LEU A 37 27.57 -15.15 1.31
C LEU A 37 28.74 -14.31 1.82
N ILE A 38 28.83 -13.04 1.46
CA ILE A 38 29.87 -12.13 1.97
C ILE A 38 29.76 -11.96 3.48
N THR A 39 28.54 -11.80 4.00
CA THR A 39 28.28 -11.67 5.46
C THR A 39 28.73 -12.92 6.20
N GLY A 40 28.45 -14.10 5.67
CA GLY A 40 28.93 -15.37 6.22
C GLY A 40 30.45 -15.51 6.18
N LEU A 41 31.11 -15.05 5.10
CA LEU A 41 32.59 -15.04 4.99
C LEU A 41 33.25 -14.12 6.02
N ILE A 42 32.58 -13.02 6.41
CA ILE A 42 33.08 -12.08 7.42
C ILE A 42 32.87 -12.65 8.85
N GLY A 43 32.18 -13.80 8.98
CA GLY A 43 31.97 -14.47 10.27
C GLY A 43 30.70 -14.03 11.01
N HIS A 44 29.80 -13.32 10.35
CA HIS A 44 28.51 -12.98 10.94
C HIS A 44 27.47 -14.07 10.71
N THR A 45 26.60 -14.28 11.68
CA THR A 45 25.45 -15.20 11.54
C THR A 45 24.44 -14.62 10.57
N VAL A 46 24.11 -15.38 9.54
CA VAL A 46 23.18 -14.99 8.48
C VAL A 46 21.74 -15.33 8.87
N LEU A 47 21.56 -16.39 9.66
CA LEU A 47 20.25 -16.91 10.02
C LEU A 47 19.60 -16.13 11.17
N PRO A 48 18.26 -15.95 11.12
CA PRO A 48 17.50 -15.43 12.26
C PRO A 48 17.62 -16.37 13.46
N ALA A 49 17.50 -15.84 14.67
CA ALA A 49 17.61 -16.62 15.92
C ALA A 49 16.67 -17.85 16.03
N LYS A 50 15.63 -17.89 15.19
CA LYS A 50 14.64 -18.99 15.14
C LYS A 50 15.05 -20.16 14.22
N VAL A 51 16.11 -20.01 13.44
CA VAL A 51 16.58 -21.01 12.47
C VAL A 51 17.94 -21.50 12.89
N ALA A 52 18.06 -22.81 13.08
CA ALA A 52 19.34 -23.42 13.45
C ALA A 52 20.31 -23.41 12.27
N SER A 53 21.58 -23.08 12.51
CA SER A 53 22.64 -23.16 11.48
C SER A 53 22.87 -24.62 11.09
N THR A 54 23.09 -24.84 9.80
CA THR A 54 23.45 -26.15 9.23
C THR A 54 24.96 -26.43 9.36
N GLY A 55 25.74 -25.45 9.78
CA GLY A 55 27.20 -25.53 9.85
C GLY A 55 27.91 -25.27 8.52
N ASN A 56 27.16 -24.97 7.45
CA ASN A 56 27.72 -24.61 6.14
C ASN A 56 27.11 -23.30 5.66
N MET A 57 27.96 -22.34 5.33
CA MET A 57 27.56 -20.98 4.93
C MET A 57 26.63 -20.95 3.71
N VAL A 58 26.83 -21.83 2.72
CA VAL A 58 26.00 -21.85 1.51
C VAL A 58 24.61 -22.38 1.84
N THR A 59 24.54 -23.45 2.62
CA THR A 59 23.24 -24.01 3.07
C THR A 59 22.52 -23.05 4.00
N ASP A 60 23.21 -22.33 4.87
CA ASP A 60 22.63 -21.31 5.73
C ASP A 60 22.05 -20.14 4.93
N ALA A 61 22.72 -19.71 3.86
CA ALA A 61 22.19 -18.69 2.95
C ALA A 61 20.91 -19.16 2.24
N LEU A 62 20.84 -20.44 1.83
CA LEU A 62 19.64 -21.02 1.20
C LEU A 62 18.49 -21.19 2.22
N GLU A 63 18.81 -21.62 3.46
CA GLU A 63 17.81 -21.68 4.55
C GLU A 63 17.28 -20.30 4.91
N PHE A 64 18.11 -19.26 4.87
CA PHE A 64 17.64 -17.88 5.02
C PHE A 64 16.66 -17.47 3.93
N VAL A 65 16.95 -17.78 2.67
CA VAL A 65 16.04 -17.49 1.54
C VAL A 65 14.72 -18.25 1.72
N LYS A 66 14.77 -19.53 2.06
CA LYS A 66 13.58 -20.34 2.36
C LYS A 66 12.76 -19.74 3.50
N TYR A 67 13.40 -19.38 4.60
CA TYR A 67 12.76 -18.72 5.74
C TYR A 67 12.07 -17.41 5.31
N MET A 68 12.77 -16.56 4.54
CA MET A 68 12.21 -15.31 4.06
C MET A 68 11.03 -15.52 3.10
N LEU A 69 11.08 -16.50 2.21
CA LEU A 69 9.97 -16.84 1.33
C LEU A 69 8.75 -17.30 2.13
N GLN A 70 8.94 -18.17 3.13
CA GLN A 70 7.85 -18.62 4.00
C GLN A 70 7.28 -17.45 4.82
N TYR A 71 8.12 -16.65 5.45
CA TYR A 71 7.71 -15.54 6.30
C TYR A 71 7.02 -14.43 5.52
N ARG A 72 7.61 -13.99 4.40
CA ARG A 72 7.06 -12.94 3.55
C ARG A 72 5.91 -13.44 2.67
N GLY A 73 5.99 -14.66 2.19
CA GLY A 73 4.94 -15.29 1.38
C GLY A 73 3.66 -15.53 2.20
N GLY A 74 3.79 -16.11 3.39
CA GLY A 74 2.66 -16.32 4.29
C GLY A 74 2.11 -15.04 4.91
N GLY A 75 2.95 -14.00 5.05
CA GLY A 75 2.53 -12.69 5.51
C GLY A 75 2.06 -11.80 4.36
N LEU A 76 2.94 -10.92 3.92
CA LEU A 76 2.65 -9.90 2.91
C LEU A 76 2.15 -10.49 1.57
N GLY A 77 2.72 -11.62 1.14
CA GLY A 77 2.30 -12.27 -0.11
C GLY A 77 0.84 -12.70 -0.08
N MET A 78 0.41 -13.34 1.01
CA MET A 78 -1.01 -13.74 1.20
C MET A 78 -1.92 -12.51 1.23
N GLN A 79 -1.50 -11.42 1.89
CA GLN A 79 -2.24 -10.16 1.93
C GLN A 79 -2.46 -9.60 0.53
N ILE A 80 -1.39 -9.55 -0.28
CA ILE A 80 -1.48 -9.06 -1.66
C ILE A 80 -2.43 -9.94 -2.48
N MET A 81 -2.33 -11.26 -2.36
CA MET A 81 -3.22 -12.19 -3.07
C MET A 81 -4.68 -11.98 -2.69
N LEU A 82 -5.00 -11.86 -1.40
CA LEU A 82 -6.37 -11.62 -0.93
C LEU A 82 -6.92 -10.29 -1.42
N LEU A 83 -6.13 -9.21 -1.32
CA LEU A 83 -6.54 -7.89 -1.79
C LEU A 83 -6.73 -7.82 -3.31
N CYS A 84 -5.82 -8.44 -4.07
CA CYS A 84 -5.95 -8.52 -5.52
C CYS A 84 -7.16 -9.38 -5.94
N GLY A 85 -7.38 -10.50 -5.27
CA GLY A 85 -8.55 -11.33 -5.47
C GLY A 85 -9.85 -10.57 -5.19
N PHE A 86 -9.90 -9.86 -4.07
CA PHE A 86 -11.04 -9.01 -3.72
C PHE A 86 -11.28 -7.91 -4.76
N ALA A 87 -10.23 -7.18 -5.18
CA ALA A 87 -10.34 -6.13 -6.19
C ALA A 87 -10.80 -6.66 -7.54
N SER A 88 -10.29 -7.83 -7.96
CA SER A 88 -10.72 -8.51 -9.18
C SER A 88 -12.19 -8.92 -9.11
N TYR A 89 -12.63 -9.45 -7.97
CA TYR A 89 -14.02 -9.81 -7.75
C TYR A 89 -14.95 -8.59 -7.79
N MET A 90 -14.56 -7.47 -7.15
CA MET A 90 -15.32 -6.21 -7.22
C MET A 90 -15.47 -5.69 -8.64
N THR A 91 -14.46 -5.86 -9.47
CA THR A 91 -14.53 -5.53 -10.90
C THR A 91 -15.47 -6.48 -11.63
N HIS A 92 -15.37 -7.78 -11.37
CA HIS A 92 -16.19 -8.81 -12.02
C HIS A 92 -17.69 -8.63 -11.76
N ILE A 93 -18.08 -8.34 -10.52
CA ILE A 93 -19.49 -8.11 -10.15
C ILE A 93 -20.00 -6.70 -10.53
N GLY A 94 -19.15 -5.87 -11.13
CA GLY A 94 -19.50 -4.50 -11.54
C GLY A 94 -19.61 -3.49 -10.38
N ALA A 95 -19.17 -3.85 -9.16
CA ALA A 95 -19.24 -2.96 -7.99
C ALA A 95 -18.45 -1.67 -8.23
N ASN A 96 -17.27 -1.74 -8.84
CA ASN A 96 -16.47 -0.57 -9.19
C ASN A 96 -17.19 0.37 -10.14
N ASN A 97 -17.92 -0.16 -11.13
CA ASN A 97 -18.72 0.65 -12.08
C ASN A 97 -19.88 1.37 -11.37
N VAL A 98 -20.52 0.69 -10.39
CA VAL A 98 -21.57 1.33 -9.56
C VAL A 98 -20.99 2.47 -8.73
N VAL A 99 -19.80 2.28 -8.11
CA VAL A 99 -19.09 3.33 -7.38
C VAL A 99 -18.86 4.53 -8.31
N VAL A 100 -18.27 4.30 -9.46
CA VAL A 100 -17.98 5.37 -10.44
C VAL A 100 -19.28 6.10 -10.82
N LYS A 101 -20.34 5.37 -11.18
CA LYS A 101 -21.63 5.96 -11.56
C LYS A 101 -22.29 6.78 -10.44
N GLN A 102 -22.15 6.32 -9.19
CA GLN A 102 -22.76 6.98 -8.04
C GLN A 102 -21.96 8.20 -7.58
N PHE A 103 -20.63 8.12 -7.61
CA PHE A 103 -19.74 9.22 -7.27
C PHE A 103 -19.55 10.23 -8.39
N SER A 104 -19.76 9.85 -9.64
CA SER A 104 -19.65 10.77 -10.77
C SER A 104 -20.70 11.87 -10.74
N LYS A 105 -21.91 11.61 -10.20
CA LYS A 105 -22.95 12.63 -10.10
C LYS A 105 -22.55 13.82 -9.22
N PRO A 106 -22.11 13.65 -7.95
CA PRO A 106 -21.59 14.74 -7.13
C PRO A 106 -20.26 15.27 -7.63
N LEU A 107 -19.43 14.43 -8.27
CA LEU A 107 -18.14 14.80 -8.83
C LEU A 107 -18.24 15.56 -10.14
N ALA A 108 -19.31 15.39 -10.91
CA ALA A 108 -19.63 16.26 -12.03
C ALA A 108 -19.81 17.73 -11.60
N ALA A 109 -20.12 17.96 -10.32
CA ALA A 109 -20.12 19.30 -9.73
C ALA A 109 -18.70 19.82 -9.47
N ILE A 110 -17.69 18.93 -9.31
CA ILE A 110 -16.28 19.28 -9.20
C ILE A 110 -15.72 19.40 -10.62
N LYS A 111 -15.66 20.63 -11.11
CA LYS A 111 -15.23 20.95 -12.48
C LYS A 111 -13.76 20.61 -12.78
N SER A 112 -12.95 20.30 -11.76
CA SER A 112 -11.51 20.03 -11.90
C SER A 112 -11.15 18.63 -11.43
N PRO A 113 -10.61 17.77 -12.30
CA PRO A 113 -10.12 16.44 -11.92
C PRO A 113 -8.98 16.51 -10.90
N TYR A 114 -8.23 17.61 -10.86
CA TYR A 114 -7.17 17.81 -9.87
C TYR A 114 -7.69 18.07 -8.45
N VAL A 115 -8.86 18.69 -8.31
CA VAL A 115 -9.54 18.81 -7.01
C VAL A 115 -9.98 17.45 -6.50
N LEU A 116 -10.47 16.60 -7.40
CA LEU A 116 -10.80 15.21 -7.10
C LEU A 116 -9.55 14.42 -6.66
N LEU A 117 -8.43 14.62 -7.33
CA LEU A 117 -7.15 14.01 -6.98
C LEU A 117 -6.74 14.38 -5.54
N VAL A 118 -6.89 15.66 -5.17
CA VAL A 118 -6.61 16.13 -3.80
C VAL A 118 -7.58 15.51 -2.80
N ALA A 119 -8.86 15.43 -3.12
CA ALA A 119 -9.85 14.79 -2.26
C ALA A 119 -9.52 13.30 -2.01
N ALA A 120 -9.16 12.57 -3.07
CA ALA A 120 -8.72 11.18 -2.97
C ALA A 120 -7.44 11.05 -2.11
N TYR A 121 -6.50 11.98 -2.25
CA TYR A 121 -5.30 12.02 -1.43
C TYR A 121 -5.61 12.22 0.06
N ILE A 122 -6.52 13.15 0.41
CA ILE A 122 -6.93 13.37 1.79
C ILE A 122 -7.59 12.11 2.37
N VAL A 123 -8.47 11.46 1.61
CA VAL A 123 -9.08 10.19 2.03
C VAL A 123 -8.00 9.12 2.27
N ALA A 124 -7.03 9.00 1.37
CA ALA A 124 -5.92 8.08 1.52
C ALA A 124 -5.07 8.36 2.77
N CYS A 125 -4.83 9.64 3.10
CA CYS A 125 -4.17 10.03 4.35
C CYS A 125 -4.99 9.67 5.59
N LEU A 126 -6.30 9.85 5.57
CA LEU A 126 -7.17 9.43 6.68
C LEU A 126 -7.15 7.92 6.88
N MET A 127 -7.08 7.16 5.78
CA MET A 127 -6.94 5.69 5.85
C MET A 127 -5.62 5.25 6.47
N SER A 128 -4.55 6.03 6.35
CA SER A 128 -3.26 5.74 6.99
C SER A 128 -3.33 5.76 8.52
N LEU A 129 -4.32 6.41 9.12
CA LEU A 129 -4.57 6.34 10.57
C LEU A 129 -4.97 4.93 11.04
N ALA A 130 -5.70 4.21 10.21
CA ALA A 130 -6.17 2.86 10.53
C ALA A 130 -5.17 1.78 10.11
N VAL A 131 -4.45 2.00 9.01
CA VAL A 131 -3.50 1.05 8.46
C VAL A 131 -2.07 1.54 8.72
N SER A 132 -1.44 1.02 9.77
CA SER A 132 -0.08 1.41 10.19
C SER A 132 1.03 0.90 9.26
N SER A 133 0.73 -0.05 8.39
CA SER A 133 1.68 -0.61 7.43
C SER A 133 1.66 0.17 6.12
N ALA A 134 2.75 0.84 5.77
CA ALA A 134 2.90 1.58 4.52
C ALA A 134 2.64 0.69 3.28
N THR A 135 3.17 -0.55 3.29
CA THR A 135 2.96 -1.50 2.21
C THR A 135 1.51 -1.97 2.14
N GLY A 136 0.90 -2.29 3.29
CA GLY A 136 -0.50 -2.69 3.37
C GLY A 136 -1.44 -1.59 2.90
N LEU A 137 -1.17 -0.35 3.30
CA LEU A 137 -1.91 0.83 2.84
C LEU A 137 -1.78 1.01 1.33
N GLY A 138 -0.56 0.96 0.79
CA GLY A 138 -0.33 1.10 -0.64
C GLY A 138 -1.08 0.05 -1.46
N VAL A 139 -1.02 -1.22 -1.07
CA VAL A 139 -1.76 -2.30 -1.75
C VAL A 139 -3.28 -2.07 -1.66
N LEU A 140 -3.79 -1.67 -0.49
CA LEU A 140 -5.21 -1.36 -0.30
C LEU A 140 -5.67 -0.20 -1.20
N LEU A 141 -4.91 0.89 -1.25
CA LEU A 141 -5.21 2.05 -2.09
C LEU A 141 -5.15 1.71 -3.59
N MET A 142 -4.16 0.93 -4.00
CA MET A 142 -4.06 0.45 -5.38
C MET A 142 -5.22 -0.48 -5.78
N ALA A 143 -5.76 -1.25 -4.84
CA ALA A 143 -6.90 -2.11 -5.10
C ALA A 143 -8.26 -1.36 -5.09
N THR A 144 -8.37 -0.25 -4.36
CA THR A 144 -9.65 0.46 -4.13
C THR A 144 -9.69 1.83 -4.81
N LEU A 145 -8.81 2.76 -4.45
CA LEU A 145 -8.84 4.14 -4.96
C LEU A 145 -8.29 4.27 -6.38
N PHE A 146 -7.24 3.52 -6.71
CA PHE A 146 -6.62 3.62 -8.03
C PHE A 146 -7.60 3.32 -9.19
N PRO A 147 -8.34 2.18 -9.20
CA PRO A 147 -9.31 1.92 -10.27
C PRO A 147 -10.40 2.99 -10.33
N MET A 148 -10.85 3.47 -9.18
CA MET A 148 -11.86 4.53 -9.09
C MET A 148 -11.35 5.84 -9.70
N MET A 149 -10.14 6.28 -9.36
CA MET A 149 -9.56 7.51 -9.90
C MET A 149 -9.34 7.43 -11.41
N THR A 150 -8.81 6.31 -11.89
CA THR A 150 -8.59 6.12 -13.34
C THR A 150 -9.90 6.05 -14.13
N ALA A 151 -10.93 5.42 -13.56
CA ALA A 151 -12.27 5.41 -14.17
C ALA A 151 -12.93 6.80 -14.20
N MET A 152 -12.53 7.72 -13.31
CA MET A 152 -12.99 9.12 -13.34
C MET A 152 -12.12 10.04 -14.20
N GLY A 153 -11.23 9.49 -15.01
CA GLY A 153 -10.41 10.23 -15.96
C GLY A 153 -9.11 10.81 -15.37
N ILE A 154 -8.73 10.45 -14.15
CA ILE A 154 -7.43 10.83 -13.61
C ILE A 154 -6.34 10.00 -14.29
N SER A 155 -5.26 10.66 -14.74
CA SER A 155 -4.15 9.97 -15.39
C SER A 155 -3.55 8.88 -14.47
N ARG A 156 -3.15 7.75 -15.05
CA ARG A 156 -2.59 6.63 -14.27
C ARG A 156 -1.39 7.03 -13.41
N PRO A 157 -0.42 7.84 -13.92
CA PRO A 157 0.70 8.31 -13.10
C PRO A 157 0.25 9.14 -11.89
N ALA A 158 -0.72 10.05 -12.08
CA ALA A 158 -1.26 10.86 -11.00
C ALA A 158 -2.00 10.01 -9.95
N ALA A 159 -2.78 9.02 -10.38
CA ALA A 159 -3.46 8.10 -9.49
C ALA A 159 -2.48 7.23 -8.67
N VAL A 160 -1.41 6.72 -9.29
CA VAL A 160 -0.33 6.00 -8.58
C VAL A 160 0.36 6.89 -7.57
N ALA A 161 0.69 8.14 -7.94
CA ALA A 161 1.34 9.08 -7.04
C ALA A 161 0.48 9.35 -5.79
N VAL A 162 -0.84 9.49 -5.95
CA VAL A 162 -1.78 9.66 -4.83
C VAL A 162 -1.85 8.40 -3.96
N CYS A 163 -1.84 7.21 -4.54
CA CYS A 163 -1.84 5.97 -3.76
C CYS A 163 -0.52 5.73 -3.00
N ALA A 164 0.60 6.19 -3.52
CA ALA A 164 1.91 6.01 -2.90
C ALA A 164 2.24 7.07 -1.82
N SER A 165 1.79 8.30 -2.00
CA SER A 165 2.16 9.45 -1.16
C SER A 165 1.77 9.30 0.33
N PRO A 166 0.60 8.76 0.71
CA PRO A 166 0.22 8.63 2.12
C PRO A 166 1.13 7.71 2.92
N ALA A 167 1.78 6.76 2.25
CA ALA A 167 2.75 5.86 2.89
C ALA A 167 4.02 6.58 3.38
N ALA A 168 4.34 7.75 2.81
CA ALA A 168 5.47 8.57 3.22
C ALA A 168 5.14 9.48 4.42
N ILE A 169 3.86 9.65 4.75
CA ILE A 169 3.41 10.51 5.85
C ILE A 169 2.84 9.62 6.96
N ILE A 170 3.61 9.50 8.03
CA ILE A 170 3.26 8.63 9.16
C ILE A 170 2.26 9.40 10.04
N LEU A 171 0.97 9.16 9.86
CA LEU A 171 -0.09 9.72 10.70
C LEU A 171 -0.43 8.80 11.88
N SER A 172 -0.24 7.49 11.73
CA SER A 172 -0.62 6.52 12.75
C SER A 172 0.31 6.55 13.95
N PRO A 173 -0.18 6.83 15.16
CA PRO A 173 0.64 6.78 16.37
C PRO A 173 1.10 5.36 16.71
N THR A 174 0.49 4.34 16.12
CA THR A 174 0.84 2.92 16.33
C THR A 174 1.82 2.37 15.30
N SER A 175 2.34 3.22 14.42
CA SER A 175 3.40 2.82 13.50
C SER A 175 4.69 2.52 14.27
N GLY A 176 5.42 1.49 13.84
CA GLY A 176 6.67 1.09 14.50
C GLY A 176 7.69 2.23 14.61
N ASP A 177 7.75 3.07 13.60
CA ASP A 177 8.66 4.22 13.54
C ASP A 177 8.34 5.26 14.62
N VAL A 178 7.04 5.55 14.82
CA VAL A 178 6.58 6.50 15.84
C VAL A 178 6.81 5.95 17.24
N VAL A 179 6.56 4.65 17.45
CA VAL A 179 6.78 3.99 18.74
C VAL A 179 8.27 4.04 19.14
N ILE A 180 9.17 3.69 18.21
CA ILE A 180 10.61 3.72 18.44
C ILE A 180 11.10 5.16 18.69
N ALA A 181 10.60 6.13 17.91
CA ALA A 181 10.97 7.52 18.05
C ALA A 181 10.50 8.10 19.40
N ALA A 182 9.29 7.79 19.85
CA ALA A 182 8.78 8.17 21.15
C ALA A 182 9.65 7.58 22.28
N GLU A 183 9.96 6.29 22.21
CA GLU A 183 10.83 5.61 23.18
C GLU A 183 12.22 6.26 23.27
N LYS A 184 12.85 6.54 22.13
CA LYS A 184 14.17 7.16 22.06
C LYS A 184 14.19 8.62 22.49
N SER A 185 13.09 9.35 22.33
CA SER A 185 12.93 10.72 22.82
C SER A 185 12.62 10.82 24.31
N GLY A 186 12.34 9.69 24.98
CA GLY A 186 11.91 9.66 26.39
C GLY A 186 10.52 10.23 26.63
N MET A 187 9.72 10.39 25.57
CA MET A 187 8.35 10.91 25.64
C MET A 187 7.36 9.75 25.65
N SER A 188 6.23 9.94 26.32
CA SER A 188 5.11 8.99 26.17
C SER A 188 4.57 9.04 24.75
N LEU A 189 4.09 7.88 24.24
CA LEU A 189 3.66 7.72 22.86
C LEU A 189 2.55 8.71 22.45
N ASP A 190 1.59 8.94 23.34
CA ASP A 190 0.48 9.87 23.16
C ASP A 190 0.96 11.32 23.04
N VAL A 191 1.85 11.76 23.93
CA VAL A 191 2.43 13.10 23.90
C VAL A 191 3.27 13.30 22.64
N PHE A 192 4.14 12.35 22.28
CA PHE A 192 4.96 12.42 21.08
C PHE A 192 4.10 12.46 19.80
N ALA A 193 3.05 11.63 19.74
CA ALA A 193 2.15 11.61 18.60
C ALA A 193 1.41 12.95 18.41
N VAL A 194 0.91 13.56 19.50
CA VAL A 194 0.13 14.80 19.41
C VAL A 194 1.03 16.03 19.22
N GLN A 195 2.16 16.11 19.93
CA GLN A 195 3.00 17.30 19.92
C GLN A 195 4.01 17.35 18.78
N THR A 196 4.43 16.18 18.28
CA THR A 196 5.49 16.10 17.26
C THR A 196 4.95 15.56 15.93
N VAL A 197 4.36 14.36 15.96
CA VAL A 197 3.95 13.69 14.72
C VAL A 197 2.79 14.41 14.04
N LEU A 198 1.75 14.75 14.78
CA LEU A 198 0.54 15.35 14.22
C LEU A 198 0.79 16.69 13.52
N PRO A 199 1.49 17.69 14.12
CA PRO A 199 1.76 18.97 13.45
C PRO A 199 2.60 18.80 12.18
N VAL A 200 3.66 17.98 12.25
CA VAL A 200 4.53 17.72 11.09
C VAL A 200 3.74 17.03 9.98
N SER A 201 2.92 16.03 10.32
CA SER A 201 2.10 15.32 9.35
C SER A 201 1.05 16.21 8.70
N ILE A 202 0.41 17.10 9.45
CA ILE A 202 -0.55 18.07 8.89
C ILE A 202 0.14 19.00 7.89
N CYS A 203 1.30 19.57 8.25
CA CYS A 203 2.07 20.40 7.33
C CYS A 203 2.48 19.62 6.07
N ALA A 204 2.94 18.39 6.23
CA ALA A 204 3.31 17.52 5.11
C ALA A 204 2.12 17.20 4.21
N ILE A 205 0.95 16.90 4.78
CA ILE A 205 -0.29 16.65 4.02
C ILE A 205 -0.67 17.88 3.18
N ILE A 206 -0.61 19.07 3.75
CA ILE A 206 -0.95 20.32 3.04
C ILE A 206 0.02 20.54 1.87
N VAL A 207 1.32 20.41 2.10
CA VAL A 207 2.35 20.58 1.06
C VAL A 207 2.17 19.52 -0.04
N MET A 208 1.95 18.26 0.33
CA MET A 208 1.76 17.18 -0.64
C MET A 208 0.45 17.31 -1.41
N ALA A 209 -0.63 17.80 -0.78
CA ALA A 209 -1.90 18.10 -1.45
C ALA A 209 -1.72 19.20 -2.51
N ALA A 210 -0.99 20.27 -2.15
CA ALA A 210 -0.64 21.34 -3.09
C ALA A 210 0.26 20.81 -4.22
N ALA A 211 1.27 19.99 -3.89
CA ALA A 211 2.14 19.36 -4.87
C ALA A 211 1.34 18.44 -5.81
N ALA A 212 0.45 17.61 -5.28
CA ALA A 212 -0.41 16.75 -6.07
C ALA A 212 -1.27 17.55 -7.07
N PHE A 213 -1.79 18.70 -6.65
CA PHE A 213 -2.59 19.56 -7.51
C PHE A 213 -1.75 20.21 -8.61
N PHE A 214 -0.70 20.96 -8.21
CA PHE A 214 0.05 21.79 -9.16
C PHE A 214 1.00 20.96 -10.04
N TRP A 215 1.66 19.96 -9.45
CA TRP A 215 2.64 19.13 -10.15
C TRP A 215 1.99 18.22 -11.19
N ASN A 216 0.92 17.52 -10.82
CA ASN A 216 0.23 16.67 -11.79
C ASN A 216 -0.40 17.51 -12.91
N LYS A 217 -0.97 18.68 -12.58
CA LYS A 217 -1.47 19.60 -13.61
C LYS A 217 -0.36 20.07 -14.56
N TYR A 218 0.84 20.32 -14.06
CA TYR A 218 1.98 20.70 -14.87
C TYR A 218 2.46 19.53 -15.74
N LEU A 219 2.59 18.33 -15.19
CA LEU A 219 3.05 17.15 -15.91
C LEU A 219 2.06 16.75 -17.02
N ASP A 220 0.78 16.66 -16.72
CA ASP A 220 -0.25 16.30 -17.69
C ASP A 220 -0.27 17.28 -18.88
N LYS A 221 -0.04 18.57 -18.62
CA LYS A 221 0.09 19.58 -19.66
C LYS A 221 1.38 19.39 -20.48
N LYS A 222 2.51 19.01 -19.84
CA LYS A 222 3.80 18.83 -20.50
C LYS A 222 3.85 17.58 -21.35
N GLU A 223 3.22 16.49 -20.87
CA GLU A 223 3.23 15.19 -21.53
C GLU A 223 2.09 15.00 -22.53
N ASN A 224 1.25 16.04 -22.74
CA ASN A 224 0.04 15.95 -23.56
C ASN A 224 -0.86 14.75 -23.17
N THR A 225 -0.86 14.40 -21.90
CA THR A 225 -1.77 13.41 -21.32
C THR A 225 -2.83 14.10 -20.47
N PRO A 226 -3.73 14.91 -21.10
CA PRO A 226 -4.78 15.57 -20.34
C PRO A 226 -5.65 14.51 -19.68
N MET A 227 -6.12 14.80 -18.48
CA MET A 227 -7.12 13.97 -17.83
C MET A 227 -8.36 13.97 -18.72
N GLU A 228 -8.64 12.84 -19.36
CA GLU A 228 -9.84 12.66 -20.15
C GLU A 228 -11.04 12.63 -19.21
N LYS A 229 -12.03 13.47 -19.50
CA LYS A 229 -13.34 13.32 -18.88
C LYS A 229 -13.94 12.03 -19.45
N VAL A 230 -13.97 10.98 -18.64
CA VAL A 230 -14.75 9.80 -18.96
C VAL A 230 -16.21 10.22 -18.96
N ASP A 231 -16.87 10.09 -20.08
CA ASP A 231 -18.31 10.29 -20.14
C ASP A 231 -18.98 9.14 -19.40
N VAL A 232 -19.43 9.45 -18.20
CA VAL A 232 -19.97 8.46 -17.25
C VAL A 232 -21.36 8.02 -17.66
N SER A 233 -21.98 8.72 -18.64
CA SER A 233 -23.28 8.36 -19.18
C SER A 233 -23.30 6.98 -19.85
N ASP A 234 -22.16 6.52 -20.36
CA ASP A 234 -22.01 5.25 -21.08
C ASP A 234 -21.66 4.06 -20.20
N ILE A 235 -21.51 4.26 -18.87
CA ILE A 235 -21.28 3.14 -17.95
C ILE A 235 -22.61 2.43 -17.67
N GLU A 236 -22.92 1.48 -18.51
CA GLU A 236 -24.02 0.54 -18.24
C GLU A 236 -23.64 -0.36 -17.07
N THR A 237 -24.39 -0.30 -15.99
CA THR A 237 -24.26 -1.23 -14.88
C THR A 237 -25.62 -1.83 -14.58
N THR A 238 -25.69 -3.15 -14.60
CA THR A 238 -26.85 -3.93 -14.14
C THR A 238 -26.82 -4.19 -12.64
N ALA A 239 -25.69 -3.89 -11.99
CA ALA A 239 -25.47 -4.16 -10.57
C ALA A 239 -26.28 -3.17 -9.69
N PRO A 240 -26.87 -3.65 -8.58
CA PRO A 240 -27.64 -2.82 -7.64
C PRO A 240 -26.79 -1.71 -7.03
N ALA A 241 -27.42 -0.56 -6.71
CA ALA A 241 -26.73 0.61 -6.13
C ALA A 241 -25.99 0.30 -4.81
N ILE A 242 -26.45 -0.68 -4.04
CA ILE A 242 -25.82 -1.11 -2.79
C ILE A 242 -24.40 -1.69 -3.01
N TYR A 243 -24.09 -2.15 -4.23
CA TYR A 243 -22.77 -2.66 -4.57
C TYR A 243 -21.68 -1.58 -4.50
N ALA A 244 -22.05 -0.29 -4.51
CA ALA A 244 -21.11 0.80 -4.28
C ALA A 244 -20.44 0.76 -2.90
N ALA A 245 -21.06 0.14 -1.90
CA ALA A 245 -20.47 0.00 -0.57
C ALA A 245 -19.44 -1.14 -0.48
N LEU A 246 -19.52 -2.14 -1.35
CA LEU A 246 -18.71 -3.36 -1.26
C LEU A 246 -17.19 -3.11 -1.34
N PRO A 247 -16.65 -2.27 -2.24
CA PRO A 247 -15.22 -2.00 -2.30
C PRO A 247 -14.67 -1.34 -1.03
N PHE A 248 -15.53 -0.69 -0.25
CA PHE A 248 -15.15 -0.02 1.01
C PHE A 248 -15.24 -0.94 2.23
N LEU A 249 -15.78 -2.14 2.11
CA LEU A 249 -15.94 -3.07 3.24
C LEU A 249 -14.62 -3.36 3.98
N PRO A 250 -13.49 -3.64 3.32
CA PRO A 250 -12.24 -3.85 4.04
C PRO A 250 -11.79 -2.62 4.82
N ILE A 251 -12.02 -1.43 4.27
CA ILE A 251 -11.68 -0.15 4.89
C ILE A 251 -12.56 0.07 6.13
N ILE A 252 -13.87 -0.08 5.97
CA ILE A 252 -14.84 0.02 7.06
C ILE A 252 -14.51 -0.98 8.16
N GLY A 253 -14.18 -2.23 7.77
CA GLY A 253 -13.77 -3.28 8.69
C GLY A 253 -12.53 -2.91 9.51
N VAL A 254 -11.50 -2.35 8.88
CA VAL A 254 -10.28 -1.89 9.57
C VAL A 254 -10.59 -0.78 10.57
N PHE A 255 -11.47 0.17 10.24
CA PHE A 255 -11.88 1.22 11.17
C PHE A 255 -12.73 0.70 12.32
N LEU A 256 -13.63 -0.25 12.09
CA LEU A 256 -14.49 -0.81 13.11
C LEU A 256 -13.75 -1.75 14.07
N PHE A 257 -12.88 -2.61 13.52
CA PHE A 257 -12.25 -3.71 14.25
C PHE A 257 -10.76 -3.44 14.60
N ASN A 258 -10.41 -2.20 14.90
CA ASN A 258 -9.04 -1.81 15.27
C ASN A 258 -8.75 -1.92 16.77
N GLY A 259 -9.67 -2.47 17.56
CA GLY A 259 -9.55 -2.60 19.02
C GLY A 259 -9.77 -1.30 19.81
N ARG A 260 -9.83 -0.15 19.13
CA ARG A 260 -10.15 1.15 19.75
C ARG A 260 -11.62 1.49 19.63
N THR A 261 -12.21 1.25 18.47
CA THR A 261 -13.63 1.51 18.19
C THR A 261 -14.51 0.51 18.92
N ILE A 262 -14.11 -0.76 18.91
CA ILE A 262 -14.78 -1.83 19.67
C ILE A 262 -13.74 -2.45 20.61
N PRO A 263 -13.76 -2.09 21.92
CA PRO A 263 -12.81 -2.63 22.89
C PRO A 263 -12.87 -4.17 22.95
N GLY A 264 -11.70 -4.81 22.92
CA GLY A 264 -11.58 -6.27 22.95
C GLY A 264 -11.72 -6.98 21.61
N LEU A 265 -12.07 -6.26 20.53
CA LEU A 265 -12.16 -6.84 19.18
C LEU A 265 -11.14 -6.15 18.26
N SER A 266 -9.99 -6.77 18.13
CA SER A 266 -8.94 -6.36 17.17
C SER A 266 -8.80 -7.45 16.12
N LEU A 267 -9.12 -7.13 14.87
CA LEU A 267 -8.93 -8.03 13.73
C LEU A 267 -7.82 -7.49 12.84
N ASP A 268 -6.97 -8.41 12.37
CA ASP A 268 -5.97 -8.09 11.38
C ASP A 268 -6.61 -7.86 10.00
N ILE A 269 -5.97 -7.03 9.19
CA ILE A 269 -6.43 -6.68 7.84
C ILE A 269 -6.64 -7.93 6.95
N TYR A 270 -5.82 -8.97 7.15
CA TYR A 270 -6.00 -10.25 6.43
C TYR A 270 -7.35 -10.89 6.74
N THR A 271 -7.68 -10.97 8.02
CA THR A 271 -8.95 -11.54 8.50
C THR A 271 -10.12 -10.74 7.95
N ILE A 272 -10.04 -9.40 8.00
CA ILE A 272 -11.09 -8.52 7.51
C ILE A 272 -11.31 -8.70 6.02
N VAL A 273 -10.23 -8.72 5.21
CA VAL A 273 -10.32 -8.90 3.76
C VAL A 273 -10.76 -10.30 3.40
N ALA A 274 -10.21 -11.34 4.06
CA ALA A 274 -10.60 -12.73 3.83
C ALA A 274 -12.07 -12.96 4.16
N VAL A 275 -12.56 -12.45 5.30
CA VAL A 275 -13.98 -12.55 5.69
C VAL A 275 -14.86 -11.79 4.70
N SER A 276 -14.48 -10.57 4.32
CA SER A 276 -15.23 -9.78 3.34
C SER A 276 -15.31 -10.51 1.99
N TYR A 277 -14.21 -11.08 1.52
CA TYR A 277 -14.15 -11.82 0.27
C TYR A 277 -14.99 -13.09 0.33
N THR A 278 -14.84 -13.90 1.38
CA THR A 278 -15.56 -15.19 1.51
C THR A 278 -17.07 -14.98 1.63
N HIS A 279 -17.52 -14.02 2.45
CA HIS A 279 -18.94 -13.74 2.62
C HIS A 279 -19.60 -13.15 1.37
N LEU A 280 -18.85 -12.47 0.51
CA LEU A 280 -19.35 -11.95 -0.74
C LEU A 280 -19.39 -13.02 -1.84
N THR A 281 -18.51 -14.04 -1.79
CA THR A 281 -18.42 -15.07 -2.82
C THR A 281 -19.28 -16.31 -2.51
N LEU A 282 -19.45 -16.67 -1.24
CA LEU A 282 -20.20 -17.88 -0.83
C LEU A 282 -21.69 -17.91 -1.25
N PRO A 283 -22.45 -16.79 -1.29
CA PRO A 283 -23.85 -16.84 -1.72
C PRO A 283 -24.06 -17.13 -3.21
N THR A 284 -23.02 -17.10 -4.03
CA THR A 284 -23.13 -17.36 -5.47
C THR A 284 -23.04 -18.83 -5.83
N THR A 285 -22.64 -19.70 -4.92
CA THR A 285 -22.77 -21.15 -5.06
C THR A 285 -24.20 -21.56 -4.73
N ARG A 286 -25.15 -21.28 -5.61
CA ARG A 286 -26.36 -22.09 -5.65
C ARG A 286 -25.91 -23.51 -5.96
N TYR A 287 -26.10 -24.40 -4.99
CA TYR A 287 -26.05 -25.82 -5.24
C TYR A 287 -27.10 -26.11 -6.33
N VAL A 288 -26.61 -26.47 -7.50
CA VAL A 288 -27.44 -27.06 -8.55
C VAL A 288 -27.67 -28.52 -8.19
#